data_a7569b7ef15813075f8d68dc96e0ea9e
#
_entry.id   a7569b7ef15813075f8d68dc96e0ea9e
#
_cell.length_a   1.000
_cell.length_b   1.000
_cell.length_c   1.000
_cell.angle_alpha   90.00
_cell.angle_beta   90.00
_cell.angle_gamma   90.00
#
_symmetry.space_group_name_H-M   'P 1'
#
loop_
_entity.id
_entity.type
_entity.pdbx_description
1 polymer ?
#
loop_
_entity_poly.entity_id
_entity_poly.type
_entity_poly.pdbx_seq_one_letter_code
_entity_poly.pdbx_strand_id
1 'polypeptide(L)'
;MLFSNTLILILFIVNLTLFAQDIEEECYIDKTYNLISKQIIDSSLYLDNSINDIIKSSDKNLTVTKIDKTDKKKSIDSFFRTKKFTDETDETYVSVKLNSFFTSKEKNRFNIGVRARIPLSKSSKKYNLFINGLKNDATNNPITDQFNEEDGTEIGINYFAPLFHHIKSRYSFGANGINLFSIARYSAEKNFYSWNILAAQTFKYSLKNFFEEETNIYFDKQLSDSKLFRITLSRGTQEKNSGMDYSLIVEHYWILSKTAALNVSQLFSGNTEYEYKSKKYREITNYTTALSFRKNALRKWFFYGITPSLNFNRIHDYEVNYGLNFYLEFYFGQLK
;
A
#
# COMPACT_ATOMS: atom_id res chain seq x y z
N MET A 1 -29.58 15.55 9.63
CA MET A 1 -29.56 14.56 10.71
C MET A 1 -28.32 13.64 10.69
N LEU A 2 -27.68 13.37 9.55
CA LEU A 2 -26.45 12.54 9.47
C LEU A 2 -25.18 13.21 10.03
N PHE A 3 -25.05 14.53 9.96
CA PHE A 3 -23.89 15.27 10.48
C PHE A 3 -23.73 15.21 12.01
N SER A 4 -24.84 15.07 12.74
CA SER A 4 -24.83 15.02 14.22
C SER A 4 -24.19 13.73 14.74
N ASN A 5 -24.45 12.58 14.09
CA ASN A 5 -23.93 11.27 14.54
C ASN A 5 -22.42 11.10 14.24
N THR A 6 -21.93 11.75 13.17
CA THR A 6 -20.50 11.72 12.81
C THR A 6 -19.68 12.55 13.79
N LEU A 7 -20.22 13.70 14.22
CA LEU A 7 -19.57 14.57 15.21
C LEU A 7 -19.49 13.89 16.58
N ILE A 8 -20.53 13.14 16.97
CA ILE A 8 -20.56 12.36 18.22
C ILE A 8 -19.51 11.24 18.18
N LEU A 9 -19.35 10.55 17.04
CA LEU A 9 -18.33 9.49 16.90
C LEU A 9 -16.91 10.06 16.98
N ILE A 10 -16.65 11.22 16.37
CA ILE A 10 -15.35 11.93 16.45
C ILE A 10 -15.08 12.38 17.89
N LEU A 11 -16.08 12.94 18.58
CA LEU A 11 -15.98 13.32 19.99
C LEU A 11 -15.75 12.12 20.91
N PHE A 12 -16.37 10.96 20.61
CA PHE A 12 -16.15 9.73 21.38
C PHE A 12 -14.73 9.19 21.22
N ILE A 13 -14.17 9.24 19.99
CA ILE A 13 -12.79 8.82 19.71
C ILE A 13 -11.78 9.78 20.37
N VAL A 14 -12.04 11.09 20.37
CA VAL A 14 -11.18 12.09 21.03
C VAL A 14 -11.21 11.91 22.55
N ASN A 15 -12.35 11.56 23.14
CA ASN A 15 -12.44 11.29 24.57
C ASN A 15 -11.74 9.98 24.98
N LEU A 16 -11.76 8.94 24.12
CA LEU A 16 -10.99 7.71 24.37
C LEU A 16 -9.47 7.95 24.46
N THR A 17 -8.95 9.01 23.83
CA THR A 17 -7.53 9.38 23.94
C THR A 17 -7.17 10.09 25.24
N LEU A 18 -8.14 10.67 25.93
CA LEU A 18 -7.92 11.40 27.20
C LEU A 18 -7.97 10.48 28.44
N PHE A 19 -8.59 9.30 28.33
CA PHE A 19 -8.72 8.35 29.45
C PHE A 19 -7.58 7.33 29.57
N ALA A 20 -6.54 7.40 28.70
CA ALA A 20 -5.48 6.40 28.64
C ALA A 20 -4.16 6.84 29.31
N GLN A 21 -4.19 7.80 30.23
CA GLN A 21 -3.08 8.08 31.13
C GLN A 21 -3.26 7.27 32.42
N ASP A 22 -2.21 6.49 32.74
CA ASP A 22 -2.00 5.73 33.98
C ASP A 22 -2.86 4.45 34.18
N ILE A 23 -2.45 3.33 33.54
CA ILE A 23 -2.62 2.00 34.12
C ILE A 23 -1.34 1.19 33.84
N GLU A 24 -0.56 0.90 34.86
CA GLU A 24 0.64 0.03 34.84
C GLU A 24 0.32 -1.48 34.73
N GLU A 25 -0.92 -1.90 34.68
CA GLU A 25 -1.29 -3.27 34.39
C GLU A 25 -1.37 -3.49 32.89
N GLU A 26 -0.67 -4.52 32.35
CA GLU A 26 -0.82 -4.96 30.97
C GLU A 26 -2.33 -5.08 30.63
N CYS A 27 -2.84 -4.12 29.90
CA CYS A 27 -4.23 -4.07 29.51
C CYS A 27 -4.57 -5.35 28.71
N TYR A 28 -5.79 -5.87 28.87
CA TYR A 28 -6.28 -7.03 28.13
C TYR A 28 -6.00 -6.95 26.63
N ILE A 29 -6.04 -5.72 26.06
CA ILE A 29 -5.72 -5.42 24.66
C ILE A 29 -4.24 -5.72 24.35
N ASP A 30 -3.32 -5.36 25.24
CA ASP A 30 -1.90 -5.63 25.04
C ASP A 30 -1.59 -7.12 25.17
N LYS A 31 -2.24 -7.83 26.07
CA LYS A 31 -2.13 -9.31 26.20
C LYS A 31 -2.61 -10.01 24.92
N THR A 32 -3.76 -9.58 24.39
CA THR A 32 -4.31 -10.12 23.14
C THR A 32 -3.38 -9.81 21.96
N TYR A 33 -2.88 -8.58 21.86
CA TYR A 33 -1.92 -8.18 20.84
C TYR A 33 -0.64 -9.03 20.91
N ASN A 34 -0.06 -9.20 22.09
CA ASN A 34 1.17 -9.97 22.31
C ASN A 34 0.96 -11.44 21.94
N LEU A 35 -0.21 -12.01 22.28
CA LEU A 35 -0.56 -13.40 21.92
C LEU A 35 -0.67 -13.57 20.41
N ILE A 36 -1.41 -12.69 19.72
CA ILE A 36 -1.56 -12.74 18.25
C ILE A 36 -0.20 -12.53 17.58
N SER A 37 0.58 -11.52 18.01
CA SER A 37 1.90 -11.23 17.46
C SER A 37 2.86 -12.41 17.63
N LYS A 38 2.84 -13.07 18.78
CA LYS A 38 3.63 -14.28 19.04
C LYS A 38 3.22 -15.42 18.10
N GLN A 39 1.93 -15.69 17.95
CA GLN A 39 1.43 -16.72 17.03
C GLN A 39 1.86 -16.46 15.58
N ILE A 40 1.83 -15.20 15.14
CA ILE A 40 2.27 -14.80 13.79
C ILE A 40 3.77 -15.05 13.63
N ILE A 41 4.59 -14.68 14.62
CA ILE A 41 6.04 -14.91 14.60
C ILE A 41 6.35 -16.41 14.57
N ASP A 42 5.72 -17.20 15.45
CA ASP A 42 5.92 -18.64 15.55
C ASP A 42 5.50 -19.35 14.24
N SER A 43 4.35 -18.96 13.66
CA SER A 43 3.89 -19.46 12.35
C SER A 43 4.83 -19.07 11.21
N SER A 44 5.37 -17.85 11.23
CA SER A 44 6.37 -17.38 10.27
C SER A 44 7.65 -18.22 10.33
N LEU A 45 8.15 -18.50 11.53
CA LEU A 45 9.33 -19.34 11.74
C LEU A 45 9.09 -20.79 11.30
N TYR A 46 7.90 -21.33 11.57
CA TYR A 46 7.53 -22.68 11.12
C TYR A 46 7.47 -22.76 9.59
N LEU A 47 6.85 -21.81 8.93
CA LEU A 47 6.79 -21.74 7.46
C LEU A 47 8.19 -21.59 6.83
N ASP A 48 9.04 -20.73 7.42
CA ASP A 48 10.41 -20.53 6.96
C ASP A 48 11.24 -21.83 7.07
N ASN A 49 11.06 -22.59 8.17
CA ASN A 49 11.70 -23.90 8.33
C ASN A 49 11.20 -24.90 7.28
N SER A 50 9.88 -25.05 7.12
CA SER A 50 9.29 -26.03 6.21
C SER A 50 9.65 -25.77 4.75
N ILE A 51 9.63 -24.50 4.32
CA ILE A 51 9.99 -24.11 2.95
C ILE A 51 11.50 -24.28 2.72
N ASN A 52 12.34 -23.95 3.71
CA ASN A 52 13.77 -24.14 3.61
C ASN A 52 14.15 -25.63 3.48
N ASP A 53 13.44 -26.53 4.15
CA ASP A 53 13.68 -27.98 4.02
C ASP A 53 13.33 -28.49 2.62
N ILE A 54 12.28 -27.94 1.99
CA ILE A 54 11.92 -28.23 0.60
C ILE A 54 12.98 -27.70 -0.38
N ILE A 55 13.45 -26.45 -0.18
CA ILE A 55 14.44 -25.82 -1.08
C ILE A 55 15.81 -26.47 -0.97
N LYS A 56 16.27 -26.80 0.25
CA LYS A 56 17.56 -27.47 0.46
C LYS A 56 17.65 -28.87 -0.17
N SER A 57 16.52 -29.54 -0.33
CA SER A 57 16.47 -30.81 -1.06
C SER A 57 16.76 -30.64 -2.56
N SER A 58 16.64 -29.44 -3.10
CA SER A 58 16.80 -29.14 -4.54
C SER A 58 18.15 -28.49 -4.91
N ASP A 59 18.86 -27.82 -3.98
CA ASP A 59 20.07 -27.05 -4.31
C ASP A 59 21.21 -27.22 -3.28
N LYS A 60 22.30 -27.88 -3.69
CA LYS A 60 23.49 -28.10 -2.84
C LYS A 60 24.51 -26.93 -2.87
N ASN A 61 24.32 -25.87 -3.62
CA ASN A 61 25.33 -24.82 -3.83
C ASN A 61 24.74 -23.38 -3.75
N LEU A 62 24.33 -22.93 -2.57
CA LEU A 62 23.95 -21.52 -2.40
C LEU A 62 24.92 -20.82 -1.43
N THR A 63 25.78 -19.98 -2.01
CA THR A 63 26.64 -19.05 -1.26
C THR A 63 25.79 -17.90 -0.70
N VAL A 64 25.80 -17.73 0.61
CA VAL A 64 25.09 -16.66 1.33
C VAL A 64 25.80 -15.34 1.06
N THR A 65 25.21 -14.48 0.24
CA THR A 65 25.68 -13.10 0.07
C THR A 65 25.14 -12.27 1.25
N LYS A 66 26.05 -11.71 2.06
CA LYS A 66 25.69 -10.74 3.12
C LYS A 66 25.12 -9.50 2.47
N ILE A 67 23.84 -9.23 2.71
CA ILE A 67 23.22 -7.95 2.37
C ILE A 67 23.56 -6.97 3.49
N ASP A 68 24.22 -5.87 3.14
CA ASP A 68 24.53 -4.79 4.06
C ASP A 68 23.26 -4.32 4.78
N LYS A 69 23.34 -4.34 6.12
CA LYS A 69 22.36 -3.67 6.98
C LYS A 69 22.59 -2.17 6.88
N THR A 70 22.06 -1.53 5.86
CA THR A 70 21.88 -0.07 5.91
C THR A 70 20.88 0.22 7.03
N ASP A 71 21.29 1.02 8.02
CA ASP A 71 20.39 1.57 9.04
C ASP A 71 19.23 2.28 8.35
N LYS A 72 18.09 1.61 8.27
CA LYS A 72 16.89 2.16 7.64
C LYS A 72 16.34 3.23 8.59
N LYS A 73 16.77 4.49 8.39
CA LYS A 73 16.07 5.67 8.92
C LYS A 73 14.57 5.47 8.62
N LYS A 74 13.70 5.63 9.62
CA LYS A 74 12.24 5.60 9.39
C LYS A 74 11.91 6.63 8.33
N SER A 75 11.66 6.18 7.12
CA SER A 75 11.36 7.06 6.00
C SER A 75 9.90 7.51 6.07
N ILE A 76 9.59 8.62 5.41
CA ILE A 76 8.21 9.10 5.22
C ILE A 76 7.37 8.00 4.57
N ASP A 77 7.94 7.29 3.60
CA ASP A 77 7.30 6.17 2.92
C ASP A 77 6.94 5.02 3.87
N SER A 78 7.82 4.71 4.83
CA SER A 78 7.54 3.67 5.82
C SER A 78 6.44 4.08 6.80
N PHE A 79 6.34 5.37 7.12
CA PHE A 79 5.27 5.88 7.99
C PHE A 79 3.91 5.82 7.30
N PHE A 80 3.80 6.24 6.03
CA PHE A 80 2.56 6.20 5.28
C PHE A 80 2.27 4.82 4.67
N ARG A 81 3.24 3.90 4.66
CA ARG A 81 3.13 2.60 3.99
C ARG A 81 2.72 2.76 2.52
N THR A 82 3.36 3.70 1.83
CA THR A 82 3.06 4.00 0.42
C THR A 82 3.25 2.76 -0.46
N LYS A 83 2.65 2.75 -1.66
CA LYS A 83 2.85 1.67 -2.63
C LYS A 83 4.33 1.47 -2.95
N LYS A 84 5.09 2.57 -3.14
CA LYS A 84 6.54 2.52 -3.33
C LYS A 84 7.22 1.73 -2.21
N PHE A 85 6.89 2.04 -0.95
CA PHE A 85 7.45 1.33 0.20
C PHE A 85 7.02 -0.13 0.26
N THR A 86 5.72 -0.40 0.11
CA THR A 86 5.19 -1.77 0.20
C THR A 86 5.70 -2.67 -0.91
N ASP A 87 6.02 -2.13 -2.07
CA ASP A 87 6.60 -2.88 -3.17
C ASP A 87 8.08 -3.23 -2.97
N GLU A 88 8.82 -2.36 -2.28
CA GLU A 88 10.29 -2.47 -2.13
C GLU A 88 10.73 -3.02 -0.74
N THR A 89 9.83 -3.07 0.26
CA THR A 89 10.21 -3.48 1.62
C THR A 89 10.32 -5.00 1.78
N ASP A 90 11.26 -5.42 2.61
CA ASP A 90 11.46 -6.80 3.09
C ASP A 90 11.01 -7.00 4.55
N GLU A 91 10.33 -6.01 5.15
CA GLU A 91 9.88 -6.08 6.55
C GLU A 91 8.79 -7.13 6.74
N THR A 92 8.89 -7.87 7.86
CA THR A 92 7.82 -8.76 8.31
C THR A 92 6.73 -7.96 8.98
N TYR A 93 5.52 -8.08 8.52
CA TYR A 93 4.36 -7.51 9.20
C TYR A 93 3.07 -8.22 8.79
N VAL A 94 2.10 -8.16 9.69
CA VAL A 94 0.69 -8.42 9.38
C VAL A 94 -0.07 -7.17 9.78
N SER A 95 -0.89 -6.64 8.90
CA SER A 95 -1.79 -5.52 9.22
C SER A 95 -3.22 -5.87 8.92
N VAL A 96 -4.11 -5.40 9.80
CA VAL A 96 -5.56 -5.44 9.62
C VAL A 96 -6.03 -4.00 9.55
N LYS A 97 -6.73 -3.64 8.47
CA LYS A 97 -7.25 -2.30 8.24
C LYS A 97 -8.77 -2.34 8.15
N LEU A 98 -9.42 -1.53 8.97
CA LEU A 98 -10.86 -1.25 8.91
C LEU A 98 -11.00 0.11 8.20
N ASN A 99 -11.62 0.13 7.05
CA ASN A 99 -11.71 1.31 6.21
C ASN A 99 -13.17 1.69 5.95
N SER A 100 -13.50 2.96 6.11
CA SER A 100 -14.83 3.53 5.90
C SER A 100 -14.71 4.70 4.93
N PHE A 101 -15.39 4.60 3.80
CA PHE A 101 -15.36 5.62 2.77
C PHE A 101 -16.76 6.19 2.54
N PHE A 102 -16.91 7.48 2.79
CA PHE A 102 -18.13 8.24 2.63
C PHE A 102 -17.99 9.20 1.45
N THR A 103 -18.99 9.24 0.59
CA THR A 103 -19.04 10.18 -0.53
C THR A 103 -20.39 10.85 -0.65
N SER A 104 -20.41 12.04 -1.24
CA SER A 104 -21.67 12.78 -1.44
C SER A 104 -22.50 12.27 -2.63
N LYS A 105 -21.85 11.60 -3.62
CA LYS A 105 -22.50 11.18 -4.87
C LYS A 105 -22.56 9.67 -5.08
N GLU A 106 -21.85 8.89 -4.26
CA GLU A 106 -21.80 7.43 -4.38
C GLU A 106 -22.22 6.75 -3.08
N LYS A 107 -22.38 5.43 -3.10
CA LYS A 107 -22.70 4.66 -1.89
C LYS A 107 -21.49 4.62 -0.94
N ASN A 108 -21.77 4.76 0.34
CA ASN A 108 -20.75 4.56 1.37
C ASN A 108 -20.23 3.13 1.32
N ARG A 109 -18.92 2.96 1.53
CA ARG A 109 -18.24 1.66 1.50
C ARG A 109 -17.53 1.40 2.81
N PHE A 110 -17.64 0.16 3.30
CA PHE A 110 -16.94 -0.32 4.48
C PHE A 110 -16.17 -1.57 4.10
N ASN A 111 -14.87 -1.56 4.33
CA ASN A 111 -13.99 -2.65 3.95
C ASN A 111 -13.11 -3.06 5.13
N ILE A 112 -12.92 -4.37 5.27
CA ILE A 112 -11.90 -4.95 6.15
C ILE A 112 -10.87 -5.60 5.25
N GLY A 113 -9.61 -5.22 5.42
CA GLY A 113 -8.54 -5.79 4.63
C GLY A 113 -7.41 -6.31 5.52
N VAL A 114 -6.78 -7.38 5.08
CA VAL A 114 -5.60 -7.96 5.72
C VAL A 114 -4.45 -7.88 4.75
N ARG A 115 -3.30 -7.40 5.23
CA ARG A 115 -2.04 -7.44 4.47
C ARG A 115 -0.97 -8.10 5.33
N ALA A 116 -0.27 -9.06 4.77
CA ALA A 116 0.85 -9.71 5.44
C ALA A 116 2.05 -9.81 4.51
N ARG A 117 3.23 -9.74 5.09
CA ARG A 117 4.50 -10.05 4.44
C ARG A 117 5.40 -10.78 5.41
N ILE A 118 5.81 -11.98 5.02
CA ILE A 118 6.60 -12.89 5.83
C ILE A 118 7.85 -13.26 5.04
N PRO A 119 9.01 -12.65 5.32
CA PRO A 119 10.26 -13.03 4.67
C PRO A 119 10.71 -14.43 5.12
N LEU A 120 11.13 -15.23 4.17
CA LEU A 120 11.70 -16.55 4.39
C LEU A 120 13.22 -16.37 4.60
N SER A 121 13.62 -16.18 5.85
CA SER A 121 14.98 -15.74 6.20
C SER A 121 16.05 -16.82 6.00
N LYS A 122 15.66 -18.07 6.14
CA LYS A 122 16.58 -19.22 5.99
C LYS A 122 16.90 -19.56 4.54
N SER A 123 16.01 -19.20 3.60
CA SER A 123 16.22 -19.39 2.17
C SER A 123 16.93 -18.20 1.51
N SER A 124 17.99 -17.68 2.16
CA SER A 124 18.83 -16.57 1.69
C SER A 124 18.09 -15.21 1.47
N LYS A 125 16.98 -14.94 2.16
CA LYS A 125 16.15 -13.72 2.05
C LYS A 125 15.64 -13.39 0.65
N LYS A 126 15.72 -14.35 -0.28
CA LYS A 126 15.26 -14.16 -1.66
C LYS A 126 13.75 -14.38 -1.82
N TYR A 127 13.12 -14.97 -0.81
CA TYR A 127 11.71 -15.32 -0.89
C TYR A 127 10.93 -14.65 0.24
N ASN A 128 9.69 -14.23 -0.05
CA ASN A 128 8.72 -13.91 0.98
C ASN A 128 7.33 -14.38 0.59
N LEU A 129 6.54 -14.74 1.59
CA LEU A 129 5.11 -14.95 1.44
C LEU A 129 4.40 -13.62 1.57
N PHE A 130 3.34 -13.41 0.80
CA PHE A 130 2.50 -12.23 0.93
C PHE A 130 1.01 -12.59 0.94
N ILE A 131 0.26 -11.79 1.67
CA ILE A 131 -1.20 -11.71 1.64
C ILE A 131 -1.54 -10.25 1.37
N ASN A 132 -2.36 -9.99 0.37
CA ASN A 132 -2.82 -8.66 0.03
C ASN A 132 -4.35 -8.68 -0.13
N GLY A 133 -5.06 -8.38 0.93
CA GLY A 133 -6.52 -8.30 0.97
C GLY A 133 -7.03 -6.89 1.25
N LEU A 134 -6.14 -5.89 1.18
CA LEU A 134 -6.52 -4.50 1.30
C LEU A 134 -6.96 -3.98 -0.07
N LYS A 135 -8.28 -3.89 -0.27
CA LYS A 135 -8.83 -3.06 -1.33
C LYS A 135 -8.54 -1.60 -1.02
N ASN A 136 -7.88 -0.98 -1.93
CA ASN A 136 -7.87 0.44 -2.30
C ASN A 136 -8.07 1.48 -1.21
N ASP A 137 -6.98 2.06 -0.77
CA ASP A 137 -6.99 3.45 -0.34
C ASP A 137 -7.09 4.32 -1.61
N ALA A 138 -8.26 4.85 -1.90
CA ALA A 138 -8.53 5.74 -3.05
C ALA A 138 -7.56 6.95 -3.13
N THR A 139 -6.77 7.18 -2.11
CA THR A 139 -5.75 8.22 -2.02
C THR A 139 -4.35 7.75 -2.37
N ASN A 140 -4.05 6.43 -2.34
CA ASN A 140 -2.67 5.96 -2.48
C ASN A 140 -2.29 5.52 -3.89
N ASN A 141 -3.23 5.14 -4.74
CA ASN A 141 -2.98 4.92 -6.17
C ASN A 141 -4.28 4.62 -6.96
N PRO A 142 -4.92 5.63 -7.56
CA PRO A 142 -6.20 5.44 -8.27
C PRO A 142 -6.07 4.60 -9.55
N ILE A 143 -4.89 4.48 -10.15
CA ILE A 143 -4.70 3.62 -11.33
C ILE A 143 -4.66 2.15 -10.93
N THR A 144 -3.98 1.80 -9.84
CA THR A 144 -3.97 0.42 -9.36
C THR A 144 -5.37 -0.05 -8.97
N ASP A 145 -6.23 0.89 -8.60
CA ASP A 145 -7.61 0.60 -8.24
C ASP A 145 -8.47 0.27 -9.45
N GLN A 146 -8.18 0.87 -10.61
CA GLN A 146 -8.84 0.53 -11.88
C GLN A 146 -8.35 -0.81 -12.45
N PHE A 147 -7.05 -1.14 -12.28
CA PHE A 147 -6.47 -2.42 -12.72
C PHE A 147 -6.75 -3.59 -11.77
N ASN A 148 -6.95 -3.32 -10.48
CA ASN A 148 -7.16 -4.34 -9.45
C ASN A 148 -8.62 -4.36 -8.95
N GLU A 149 -9.60 -4.24 -9.82
CA GLU A 149 -11.00 -4.57 -9.50
C GLU A 149 -11.21 -6.07 -9.20
N GLU A 150 -10.14 -6.81 -8.95
CA GLU A 150 -10.24 -8.16 -8.45
C GLU A 150 -10.76 -8.14 -7.00
N ASP A 151 -12.04 -8.49 -6.86
CA ASP A 151 -12.63 -8.81 -5.58
C ASP A 151 -11.94 -10.02 -4.99
N GLY A 152 -11.18 -9.85 -3.92
CA GLY A 152 -10.58 -10.96 -3.22
C GLY A 152 -9.22 -10.66 -2.60
N THR A 153 -8.76 -11.62 -1.80
CA THR A 153 -7.45 -11.58 -1.18
C THR A 153 -6.44 -12.32 -2.05
N GLU A 154 -5.38 -11.66 -2.48
CA GLU A 154 -4.25 -12.28 -3.16
C GLU A 154 -3.32 -12.92 -2.13
N ILE A 155 -2.93 -14.18 -2.37
CA ILE A 155 -1.95 -14.90 -1.55
C ILE A 155 -0.89 -15.46 -2.50
N GLY A 156 0.38 -15.32 -2.15
CA GLY A 156 1.43 -15.82 -3.03
C GLY A 156 2.83 -15.74 -2.44
N ILE A 157 3.80 -16.06 -3.29
CA ILE A 157 5.22 -16.05 -3.00
C ILE A 157 5.89 -15.05 -3.93
N ASN A 158 6.77 -14.21 -3.36
CA ASN A 158 7.69 -13.38 -4.13
C ASN A 158 9.08 -13.99 -4.10
N TYR A 159 9.75 -13.97 -5.24
CA TYR A 159 11.17 -14.24 -5.39
C TYR A 159 11.89 -12.95 -5.80
N PHE A 160 12.89 -12.56 -5.03
CA PHE A 160 13.76 -11.41 -5.33
C PHE A 160 15.03 -11.93 -5.99
N ALA A 161 15.17 -11.65 -7.28
CA ALA A 161 16.37 -12.04 -8.01
C ALA A 161 17.59 -11.20 -7.58
N PRO A 162 18.81 -11.71 -7.75
CA PRO A 162 20.02 -10.92 -7.54
C PRO A 162 20.01 -9.65 -8.38
N LEU A 163 20.58 -8.57 -7.83
CA LEU A 163 20.70 -7.29 -8.55
C LEU A 163 21.53 -7.46 -9.84
N PHE A 164 20.98 -7.04 -10.96
CA PHE A 164 21.63 -7.10 -12.24
C PHE A 164 21.68 -5.70 -12.89
N HIS A 165 22.88 -5.17 -13.13
CA HIS A 165 23.07 -3.83 -13.70
C HIS A 165 22.21 -2.72 -13.09
N HIS A 166 22.12 -2.68 -11.75
CA HIS A 166 21.28 -1.75 -10.99
C HIS A 166 19.77 -1.94 -11.15
N ILE A 167 19.33 -3.02 -11.79
CA ILE A 167 17.92 -3.39 -11.91
C ILE A 167 17.59 -4.40 -10.82
N LYS A 168 16.61 -4.06 -9.98
CA LYS A 168 15.99 -4.99 -9.05
C LYS A 168 14.87 -5.74 -9.77
N SER A 169 14.81 -7.05 -9.61
CA SER A 169 13.80 -7.90 -10.23
C SER A 169 13.06 -8.70 -9.17
N ARG A 170 11.73 -8.68 -9.22
CA ARG A 170 10.86 -9.48 -8.36
C ARG A 170 9.91 -10.28 -9.22
N TYR A 171 9.81 -11.56 -8.95
CA TYR A 171 8.84 -12.46 -9.56
C TYR A 171 7.87 -12.92 -8.49
N SER A 172 6.57 -12.86 -8.78
CA SER A 172 5.54 -13.27 -7.84
C SER A 172 4.66 -14.31 -8.49
N PHE A 173 4.24 -15.30 -7.73
CA PHE A 173 3.28 -16.30 -8.14
C PHE A 173 2.25 -16.46 -7.02
N GLY A 174 0.97 -16.46 -7.38
CA GLY A 174 -0.08 -16.49 -6.38
C GLY A 174 -1.46 -16.82 -6.92
N ALA A 175 -2.42 -16.73 -6.02
CA ALA A 175 -3.82 -16.96 -6.30
C ALA A 175 -4.70 -15.91 -5.63
N ASN A 176 -5.82 -15.59 -6.27
CA ASN A 176 -6.93 -14.83 -5.74
C ASN A 176 -8.20 -15.69 -5.89
N GLY A 177 -8.55 -16.45 -4.83
CA GLY A 177 -9.51 -17.52 -4.94
C GLY A 177 -9.04 -18.60 -5.93
N ILE A 178 -9.81 -18.84 -6.97
CA ILE A 178 -9.47 -19.79 -8.05
C ILE A 178 -8.65 -19.17 -9.19
N ASN A 179 -8.46 -17.85 -9.17
CA ASN A 179 -7.72 -17.12 -10.20
C ASN A 179 -6.22 -17.14 -9.88
N LEU A 180 -5.44 -17.88 -10.65
CA LEU A 180 -3.98 -17.90 -10.55
C LEU A 180 -3.40 -16.70 -11.30
N PHE A 181 -2.30 -16.15 -10.75
CA PHE A 181 -1.57 -15.06 -11.39
C PHE A 181 -0.06 -15.21 -11.23
N SER A 182 0.66 -14.59 -12.14
CA SER A 182 2.09 -14.37 -12.06
C SER A 182 2.43 -12.91 -12.32
N ILE A 183 3.44 -12.40 -11.63
CA ILE A 183 3.91 -11.02 -11.76
C ILE A 183 5.42 -11.02 -11.97
N ALA A 184 5.90 -10.25 -12.94
CA ALA A 184 7.29 -9.88 -13.08
C ALA A 184 7.40 -8.36 -12.92
N ARG A 185 8.20 -7.90 -11.93
CA ARG A 185 8.44 -6.49 -11.67
C ARG A 185 9.93 -6.19 -11.76
N TYR A 186 10.26 -5.16 -12.50
CA TYR A 186 11.60 -4.63 -12.66
C TYR A 186 11.62 -3.19 -12.16
N SER A 187 12.62 -2.83 -11.37
CA SER A 187 12.77 -1.45 -10.91
C SER A 187 14.23 -1.01 -10.93
N ALA A 188 14.44 0.25 -11.29
CA ALA A 188 15.75 0.89 -11.28
C ALA A 188 15.63 2.23 -10.57
N GLU A 189 16.61 2.53 -9.72
CA GLU A 189 16.64 3.74 -8.91
C GLU A 189 17.96 4.49 -9.16
N LYS A 190 17.86 5.81 -9.36
CA LYS A 190 19.01 6.68 -9.57
C LYS A 190 18.79 8.03 -8.91
N ASN A 191 19.85 8.52 -8.27
CA ASN A 191 19.90 9.90 -7.79
C ASN A 191 20.39 10.83 -8.90
N PHE A 192 19.67 11.92 -9.10
CA PHE A 192 20.02 12.98 -10.05
C PHE A 192 19.87 14.34 -9.36
N TYR A 193 21.01 14.98 -9.05
CA TYR A 193 21.07 16.15 -8.17
C TYR A 193 20.32 15.89 -6.83
N SER A 194 19.32 16.73 -6.52
CA SER A 194 18.49 16.62 -5.31
C SER A 194 17.27 15.71 -5.47
N TRP A 195 17.12 15.04 -6.62
CA TRP A 195 16.02 14.14 -6.90
C TRP A 195 16.46 12.68 -6.83
N ASN A 196 15.63 11.87 -6.24
CA ASN A 196 15.69 10.42 -6.33
C ASN A 196 14.64 9.98 -7.34
N ILE A 197 15.05 9.31 -8.40
CA ILE A 197 14.18 8.85 -9.48
C ILE A 197 14.12 7.32 -9.41
N LEU A 198 12.93 6.76 -9.27
CA LEU A 198 12.67 5.32 -9.35
C LEU A 198 11.72 5.05 -10.49
N ALA A 199 12.14 4.24 -11.45
CA ALA A 199 11.28 3.72 -12.51
C ALA A 199 11.00 2.24 -12.25
N ALA A 200 9.74 1.84 -12.38
CA ALA A 200 9.31 0.47 -12.19
C ALA A 200 8.35 0.04 -13.29
N GLN A 201 8.61 -1.13 -13.87
CA GLN A 201 7.76 -1.80 -14.85
C GLN A 201 7.25 -3.10 -14.25
N THR A 202 5.94 -3.30 -14.29
CA THR A 202 5.27 -4.50 -13.80
C THR A 202 4.51 -5.14 -14.96
N PHE A 203 4.67 -6.44 -15.10
CA PHE A 203 3.89 -7.29 -16.01
C PHE A 203 3.14 -8.29 -15.14
N LYS A 204 1.84 -8.40 -15.32
CA LYS A 204 1.00 -9.38 -14.63
C LYS A 204 0.25 -10.20 -15.67
N TYR A 205 0.19 -11.49 -15.45
CA TYR A 205 -0.70 -12.40 -16.16
C TYR A 205 -1.59 -13.11 -15.17
N SER A 206 -2.88 -13.10 -15.42
CA SER A 206 -3.86 -13.82 -14.60
C SER A 206 -4.88 -14.57 -15.46
N LEU A 207 -5.48 -15.63 -14.92
CA LEU A 207 -6.51 -16.39 -15.65
C LEU A 207 -7.77 -15.56 -15.87
N LYS A 208 -8.01 -14.54 -15.04
CA LYS A 208 -9.20 -13.69 -15.12
C LYS A 208 -9.03 -12.52 -16.08
N ASN A 209 -7.89 -11.80 -16.00
CA ASN A 209 -7.68 -10.54 -16.71
C ASN A 209 -6.69 -10.65 -17.87
N PHE A 210 -6.05 -11.82 -18.06
CA PHE A 210 -4.99 -12.09 -19.02
C PHE A 210 -3.78 -11.20 -18.79
N PHE A 211 -3.26 -10.52 -19.80
CA PHE A 211 -2.06 -9.72 -19.69
C PHE A 211 -2.37 -8.29 -19.24
N GLU A 212 -1.60 -7.84 -18.27
CA GLU A 212 -1.64 -6.48 -17.73
C GLU A 212 -0.21 -5.94 -17.65
N GLU A 213 -0.02 -4.68 -17.96
CA GLU A 213 1.24 -3.97 -17.74
C GLU A 213 1.03 -2.65 -17.01
N GLU A 214 1.98 -2.29 -16.14
CA GLU A 214 1.97 -1.04 -15.41
C GLU A 214 3.38 -0.47 -15.35
N THR A 215 3.53 0.80 -15.73
CA THR A 215 4.77 1.57 -15.57
C THR A 215 4.55 2.66 -14.54
N ASN A 216 5.42 2.76 -13.54
CA ASN A 216 5.42 3.83 -12.55
C ASN A 216 6.78 4.52 -12.53
N ILE A 217 6.79 5.85 -12.54
CA ILE A 217 7.99 6.66 -12.37
C ILE A 217 7.76 7.61 -11.21
N TYR A 218 8.61 7.50 -10.19
CA TYR A 218 8.58 8.34 -9.00
C TYR A 218 9.73 9.33 -9.06
N PHE A 219 9.44 10.60 -8.88
CA PHE A 219 10.41 11.67 -8.70
C PHE A 219 10.27 12.18 -7.27
N ASP A 220 11.22 11.83 -6.43
CA ASP A 220 11.24 12.18 -5.03
C ASP A 220 12.27 13.28 -4.77
N LYS A 221 11.86 14.35 -4.10
CA LYS A 221 12.74 15.40 -3.61
C LYS A 221 12.59 15.54 -2.11
N GLN A 222 13.64 15.14 -1.39
CA GLN A 222 13.70 15.36 0.06
C GLN A 222 13.94 16.85 0.31
N LEU A 223 12.96 17.54 0.88
CA LEU A 223 13.05 18.98 1.18
C LEU A 223 13.68 19.22 2.55
N SER A 224 13.45 18.32 3.49
CA SER A 224 14.07 18.26 4.81
C SER A 224 13.92 16.85 5.38
N ASP A 225 14.49 16.58 6.58
CA ASP A 225 14.32 15.27 7.26
C ASP A 225 12.84 14.90 7.51
N SER A 226 11.96 15.89 7.55
CA SER A 226 10.52 15.73 7.81
C SER A 226 9.61 16.03 6.63
N LYS A 227 10.16 16.40 5.46
CA LYS A 227 9.35 16.83 4.31
C LYS A 227 9.82 16.17 3.02
N LEU A 228 8.89 15.57 2.29
CA LEU A 228 9.12 14.95 0.99
C LEU A 228 8.13 15.53 -0.03
N PHE A 229 8.64 15.92 -1.18
CA PHE A 229 7.84 16.22 -2.36
C PHE A 229 8.00 15.09 -3.36
N ARG A 230 6.88 14.59 -3.88
CA ARG A 230 6.84 13.49 -4.86
C ARG A 230 5.98 13.84 -6.05
N ILE A 231 6.45 13.48 -7.22
CA ILE A 231 5.64 13.41 -8.45
C ILE A 231 5.65 11.94 -8.88
N THR A 232 4.48 11.38 -9.11
CA THR A 232 4.30 10.02 -9.63
C THR A 232 3.63 10.08 -10.99
N LEU A 233 4.28 9.52 -12.00
CA LEU A 233 3.70 9.27 -13.31
C LEU A 233 3.39 7.78 -13.42
N SER A 234 2.19 7.45 -13.82
CA SER A 234 1.80 6.07 -14.01
C SER A 234 1.07 5.90 -15.35
N ARG A 235 1.30 4.76 -15.98
CA ARG A 235 0.52 4.29 -17.11
C ARG A 235 0.26 2.80 -16.96
N GLY A 236 -0.83 2.31 -17.57
CA GLY A 236 -1.10 0.90 -17.58
C GLY A 236 -2.05 0.49 -18.68
N THR A 237 -1.97 -0.78 -19.08
CA THR A 237 -2.88 -1.43 -20.03
C THR A 237 -3.32 -2.78 -19.49
N GLN A 238 -4.51 -3.18 -19.86
CA GLN A 238 -5.07 -4.49 -19.53
C GLN A 238 -5.74 -5.05 -20.78
N GLU A 239 -5.47 -6.31 -21.12
CA GLU A 239 -5.99 -6.94 -22.35
C GLU A 239 -7.51 -6.90 -22.45
N LYS A 240 -8.21 -6.98 -21.32
CA LYS A 240 -9.68 -6.92 -21.27
C LYS A 240 -10.26 -5.51 -21.42
N ASN A 241 -9.48 -4.48 -21.15
CA ASN A 241 -9.94 -3.10 -21.16
C ASN A 241 -9.38 -2.36 -22.37
N SER A 242 -10.22 -1.59 -23.02
CA SER A 242 -9.77 -0.73 -24.12
C SER A 242 -8.96 0.46 -23.60
N GLY A 243 -7.95 0.82 -24.38
CA GLY A 243 -7.14 2.02 -24.09
C GLY A 243 -6.02 1.79 -23.08
N MET A 244 -5.38 2.88 -22.75
CA MET A 244 -4.30 2.98 -21.79
C MET A 244 -4.72 3.94 -20.68
N ASP A 245 -4.70 3.47 -19.45
CA ASP A 245 -4.87 4.34 -18.28
C ASP A 245 -3.58 5.10 -18.01
N TYR A 246 -3.73 6.33 -17.58
CA TYR A 246 -2.60 7.19 -17.21
C TYR A 246 -2.96 8.06 -16.01
N SER A 247 -1.95 8.40 -15.20
CA SER A 247 -2.10 9.39 -14.15
C SER A 247 -0.83 10.18 -13.86
N LEU A 248 -1.06 11.36 -13.30
CA LEU A 248 -0.09 12.21 -12.64
C LEU A 248 -0.57 12.44 -11.21
N ILE A 249 0.26 12.14 -10.23
CA ILE A 249 0.02 12.47 -8.82
C ILE A 249 1.13 13.40 -8.34
N VAL A 250 0.75 14.51 -7.72
CA VAL A 250 1.66 15.42 -7.05
C VAL A 250 1.36 15.36 -5.55
N GLU A 251 2.38 15.08 -4.75
CA GLU A 251 2.23 14.83 -3.33
C GLU A 251 3.24 15.62 -2.50
N HIS A 252 2.79 16.11 -1.38
CA HIS A 252 3.64 16.72 -0.38
C HIS A 252 3.38 16.07 0.98
N TYR A 253 4.43 15.53 1.57
CA TYR A 253 4.41 14.84 2.85
C TYR A 253 5.11 15.63 3.93
N TRP A 254 4.53 15.66 5.13
CA TRP A 254 5.11 16.26 6.32
C TRP A 254 5.03 15.28 7.49
N ILE A 255 6.16 14.99 8.11
CA ILE A 255 6.21 14.38 9.44
C ILE A 255 6.02 15.49 10.46
N LEU A 256 4.88 15.53 11.11
CA LEU A 256 4.53 16.55 12.11
C LEU A 256 5.16 16.21 13.48
N SER A 257 5.26 14.92 13.80
CA SER A 257 5.85 14.39 15.01
C SER A 257 6.29 12.93 14.82
N LYS A 258 6.89 12.32 15.86
CA LYS A 258 7.23 10.88 15.83
C LYS A 258 6.02 9.96 15.59
N THR A 259 4.83 10.47 15.83
CA THR A 259 3.58 9.70 15.78
C THR A 259 2.55 10.23 14.79
N ALA A 260 2.78 11.37 14.13
CA ALA A 260 1.81 11.99 13.26
C ALA A 260 2.44 12.52 11.97
N ALA A 261 1.74 12.36 10.86
CA ALA A 261 2.13 12.87 9.56
C ALA A 261 0.92 13.32 8.74
N LEU A 262 1.20 14.20 7.79
CA LEU A 262 0.24 14.79 6.87
C LEU A 262 0.73 14.58 5.44
N ASN A 263 -0.20 14.35 4.51
CA ASN A 263 0.04 14.35 3.08
C ASN A 263 -1.04 15.16 2.38
N VAL A 264 -0.63 16.03 1.48
CA VAL A 264 -1.52 16.67 0.50
C VAL A 264 -1.23 16.07 -0.85
N SER A 265 -2.24 15.64 -1.55
CA SER A 265 -2.11 15.04 -2.89
C SER A 265 -3.08 15.66 -3.88
N GLN A 266 -2.60 15.83 -5.12
CA GLN A 266 -3.40 16.16 -6.28
C GLN A 266 -3.20 15.10 -7.34
N LEU A 267 -4.31 14.46 -7.73
CA LEU A 267 -4.36 13.46 -8.77
C LEU A 267 -5.01 14.03 -10.04
N PHE A 268 -4.46 13.63 -11.17
CA PHE A 268 -5.04 13.76 -12.50
C PHE A 268 -4.99 12.40 -13.17
N SER A 269 -6.12 11.87 -13.65
CA SER A 269 -6.13 10.60 -14.33
C SER A 269 -7.15 10.53 -15.47
N GLY A 270 -6.93 9.59 -16.38
CA GLY A 270 -7.80 9.34 -17.51
C GLY A 270 -7.43 8.02 -18.21
N ASN A 271 -8.19 7.69 -19.23
CA ASN A 271 -7.95 6.57 -20.13
C ASN A 271 -8.01 7.07 -21.58
N THR A 272 -7.14 6.59 -22.43
CA THR A 272 -7.05 7.03 -23.84
C THR A 272 -8.28 6.65 -24.69
N GLU A 273 -9.10 5.70 -24.21
CA GLU A 273 -10.35 5.26 -24.85
C GLU A 273 -11.54 5.28 -23.88
N TYR A 274 -11.52 6.18 -22.91
CA TYR A 274 -12.61 6.33 -21.95
C TYR A 274 -13.93 6.65 -22.66
N GLU A 275 -14.97 5.84 -22.42
CA GLU A 275 -16.30 6.05 -22.98
C GLU A 275 -17.32 6.36 -21.87
N TYR A 276 -18.07 7.43 -22.04
CA TYR A 276 -19.17 7.80 -21.15
C TYR A 276 -20.34 8.36 -21.96
N LYS A 277 -21.55 7.84 -21.73
CA LYS A 277 -22.78 8.19 -22.48
C LYS A 277 -22.55 8.10 -24.00
N SER A 278 -21.92 7.01 -24.49
CA SER A 278 -21.60 6.75 -25.89
C SER A 278 -20.68 7.80 -26.55
N LYS A 279 -19.96 8.58 -25.77
CA LYS A 279 -18.96 9.52 -26.25
C LYS A 279 -17.59 9.15 -25.72
N LYS A 280 -16.60 9.10 -26.62
CA LYS A 280 -15.20 8.83 -26.26
C LYS A 280 -14.48 10.10 -25.81
N TYR A 281 -13.69 9.97 -24.75
CA TYR A 281 -12.88 11.03 -24.17
C TYR A 281 -11.44 10.54 -24.10
N ARG A 282 -10.49 11.40 -24.44
CA ARG A 282 -9.04 11.14 -24.37
C ARG A 282 -8.34 12.05 -23.36
N GLU A 283 -9.07 13.06 -22.88
CA GLU A 283 -8.63 14.02 -21.88
C GLU A 283 -8.67 13.43 -20.46
N ILE A 284 -8.13 14.17 -19.52
CA ILE A 284 -8.23 13.85 -18.09
C ILE A 284 -9.71 13.83 -17.69
N THR A 285 -10.15 12.70 -17.15
CA THR A 285 -11.54 12.45 -16.78
C THR A 285 -11.76 12.45 -15.27
N ASN A 286 -10.70 12.54 -14.49
CA ASN A 286 -10.77 12.51 -13.04
C ASN A 286 -9.71 13.41 -12.41
N TYR A 287 -10.15 14.28 -11.51
CA TYR A 287 -9.32 15.18 -10.70
C TYR A 287 -9.65 14.95 -9.23
N THR A 288 -8.64 14.67 -8.40
CA THR A 288 -8.87 14.47 -6.97
C THR A 288 -7.84 15.22 -6.15
N THR A 289 -8.31 16.07 -5.26
CA THR A 289 -7.49 16.72 -4.23
C THR A 289 -7.79 16.04 -2.90
N ALA A 290 -6.78 15.61 -2.16
CA ALA A 290 -6.94 14.95 -0.88
C ALA A 290 -5.94 15.47 0.17
N LEU A 291 -6.39 15.49 1.42
CA LEU A 291 -5.58 15.82 2.59
C LEU A 291 -5.60 14.62 3.53
N SER A 292 -4.52 13.87 3.59
CA SER A 292 -4.43 12.67 4.42
C SER A 292 -3.67 12.95 5.71
N PHE A 293 -4.34 12.78 6.83
CA PHE A 293 -3.71 12.77 8.15
C PHE A 293 -3.62 11.35 8.68
N ARG A 294 -2.43 10.94 9.12
CA ARG A 294 -2.19 9.64 9.73
C ARG A 294 -1.50 9.82 11.07
N LYS A 295 -2.00 9.12 12.08
CA LYS A 295 -1.43 9.16 13.42
C LYS A 295 -1.33 7.78 14.03
N ASN A 296 -0.20 7.52 14.67
CA ASN A 296 -0.03 6.41 15.60
C ASN A 296 -0.60 6.85 16.96
N ALA A 297 -1.56 6.13 17.51
CA ALA A 297 -2.27 6.51 18.71
C ALA A 297 -2.20 5.41 19.76
N LEU A 298 -2.05 5.78 21.02
CA LEU A 298 -2.09 4.92 22.20
C LEU A 298 -0.98 3.84 22.25
N ARG A 299 -0.79 3.11 21.16
CA ARG A 299 0.15 1.98 21.05
C ARG A 299 0.92 2.04 19.73
N LYS A 300 2.19 1.62 19.71
CA LYS A 300 3.06 1.62 18.50
C LYS A 300 2.48 0.85 17.32
N TRP A 301 1.59 -0.09 17.57
CA TRP A 301 0.97 -0.96 16.58
C TRP A 301 -0.41 -0.48 16.12
N PHE A 302 -0.95 0.60 16.67
CA PHE A 302 -2.27 1.13 16.32
C PHE A 302 -2.16 2.48 15.62
N PHE A 303 -2.74 2.55 14.42
CA PHE A 303 -2.81 3.77 13.62
C PHE A 303 -4.26 4.09 13.26
N TYR A 304 -4.54 5.36 13.15
CA TYR A 304 -5.74 5.84 12.48
C TYR A 304 -5.39 6.89 11.44
N GLY A 305 -6.25 7.03 10.45
CA GLY A 305 -6.13 8.07 9.46
C GLY A 305 -7.47 8.62 9.04
N ILE A 306 -7.45 9.88 8.63
CA ILE A 306 -8.60 10.59 8.09
C ILE A 306 -8.15 11.32 6.83
N THR A 307 -8.94 11.19 5.77
CA THR A 307 -8.63 11.77 4.47
C THR A 307 -9.89 12.40 3.86
N PRO A 308 -10.16 13.68 4.10
CA PRO A 308 -11.10 14.44 3.29
C PRO A 308 -10.56 14.60 1.88
N SER A 309 -11.47 14.58 0.90
CA SER A 309 -11.15 14.74 -0.51
C SER A 309 -12.23 15.48 -1.29
N LEU A 310 -11.78 16.11 -2.37
CA LEU A 310 -12.64 16.71 -3.38
C LEU A 310 -12.34 15.98 -4.69
N ASN A 311 -13.37 15.37 -5.26
CA ASN A 311 -13.24 14.64 -6.52
C ASN A 311 -14.16 15.29 -7.58
N PHE A 312 -13.60 15.50 -8.76
CA PHE A 312 -14.30 15.99 -9.95
C PHE A 312 -14.12 14.94 -11.05
N ASN A 313 -15.14 14.13 -11.27
CA ASN A 313 -15.10 13.04 -12.23
C ASN A 313 -16.09 13.26 -13.35
N ARG A 314 -15.73 12.82 -14.55
CA ARG A 314 -16.58 12.92 -15.74
C ARG A 314 -17.93 12.22 -15.57
N ILE A 315 -17.99 11.11 -14.81
CA ILE A 315 -19.25 10.40 -14.53
C ILE A 315 -20.27 11.28 -13.80
N HIS A 316 -19.81 12.31 -13.11
CA HIS A 316 -20.62 13.30 -12.42
C HIS A 316 -20.61 14.67 -13.12
N ASP A 317 -20.28 14.70 -14.42
CA ASP A 317 -20.14 15.91 -15.23
C ASP A 317 -19.24 16.98 -14.58
N TYR A 318 -18.19 16.52 -13.88
CA TYR A 318 -17.22 17.31 -13.10
C TYR A 318 -17.83 18.12 -11.94
N GLU A 319 -19.05 17.82 -11.54
CA GLU A 319 -19.56 18.36 -10.29
C GLU A 319 -18.77 17.79 -9.10
N VAL A 320 -18.59 18.61 -8.07
CA VAL A 320 -17.83 18.22 -6.89
C VAL A 320 -18.47 17.02 -6.17
N ASN A 321 -17.68 16.00 -5.92
CA ASN A 321 -18.00 14.89 -5.05
C ASN A 321 -17.11 14.96 -3.80
N TYR A 322 -17.72 15.28 -2.66
CA TYR A 322 -17.03 15.34 -1.38
C TYR A 322 -16.81 13.93 -0.87
N GLY A 323 -15.56 13.61 -0.54
CA GLY A 323 -15.17 12.33 0.03
C GLY A 323 -14.60 12.48 1.44
N LEU A 324 -14.82 11.48 2.26
CA LEU A 324 -14.18 11.33 3.55
C LEU A 324 -13.81 9.87 3.75
N ASN A 325 -12.52 9.58 3.80
CA ASN A 325 -12.01 8.26 4.17
C ASN A 325 -11.55 8.31 5.63
N PHE A 326 -12.01 7.35 6.42
CA PHE A 326 -11.56 7.10 7.79
C PHE A 326 -11.14 5.66 7.92
N TYR A 327 -9.97 5.41 8.53
CA TYR A 327 -9.51 4.06 8.76
C TYR A 327 -8.84 3.87 10.13
N LEU A 328 -8.93 2.63 10.61
CA LEU A 328 -8.16 2.11 11.73
C LEU A 328 -7.25 1.00 11.20
N GLU A 329 -5.99 0.99 11.59
CA GLU A 329 -5.03 0.01 11.13
C GLU A 329 -4.21 -0.55 12.32
N PHE A 330 -4.17 -1.86 12.40
CA PHE A 330 -3.50 -2.62 13.45
C PHE A 330 -2.36 -3.41 12.84
N TYR A 331 -1.16 -3.25 13.39
CA TYR A 331 0.03 -3.98 12.96
C TYR A 331 0.38 -5.03 13.99
N PHE A 332 0.66 -6.25 13.53
CA PHE A 332 1.11 -7.36 14.32
C PHE A 332 2.46 -7.86 13.83
N GLY A 333 3.24 -8.52 14.70
CA GLY A 333 4.59 -8.99 14.39
C GLY A 333 5.66 -8.00 14.82
N GLN A 334 6.91 -8.21 14.40
CA GLN A 334 8.02 -7.31 14.74
C GLN A 334 7.91 -6.01 13.94
N LEU A 335 7.44 -4.97 14.59
CA LEU A 335 7.65 -3.59 14.16
C LEU A 335 9.03 -3.17 14.67
N LYS A 336 10.04 -3.11 13.80
CA LYS A 336 11.34 -2.53 14.09
C LYS A 336 11.27 -1.02 14.15
#